data_2d107c30a7cee94d0fa6987d32711406
#
_entry.id   2d107c30a7cee94d0fa6987d32711406
#
_cell.length_a   1.000
_cell.length_b   1.000
_cell.length_c   1.000
_cell.angle_alpha   90.00
_cell.angle_beta   90.00
_cell.angle_gamma   90.00
#
_symmetry.space_group_name_H-M   'P 1'
#
loop_
_entity.id
_entity.type
_entity.pdbx_description
1 polymer ?
#
loop_
_entity_poly.entity_id
_entity_poly.type
_entity_poly.pdbx_seq_one_letter_code
_entity_poly.pdbx_strand_id
1 'polypeptide(L)'
;WSLNDYLGLANHPEVRKADTEAAAQYGAAYPMGARMMSGHTKYHEQLENELAAFVMKESAYLLNFGYQGMVSIIDALVTRNDVIVYDVDGHACIIDGVRLHSGKRFTYKHNDIESMEKNLQRATKIATETGGGILFITEGVFGMRGQQGKLKEIVEMKKKYNFRLLVDDAHGFGTLGKTGAGAGEEQDCQDGIDVYFSTFAKSMANIGAFVAADKDIIDYLKYNLRSQMFAKALPMIQTVGSLKRLQLLRDNPGLKDKLWENVNALQNGLRSKGFNIGDTNTCVTPVYLEGSVPEAMVMVNDLRENYGIFLSIVIY
;
A
#
# COMPACT_ATOMS: atom_id res chain seq x y z
N TRP A 1 11.75 14.58 -7.84
CA TRP A 1 10.63 13.81 -8.43
C TRP A 1 10.79 12.30 -8.19
N SER A 2 11.85 11.87 -7.51
CA SER A 2 12.15 10.45 -7.24
C SER A 2 11.68 9.97 -5.86
N LEU A 3 11.23 10.85 -4.98
CA LEU A 3 10.84 10.49 -3.62
C LEU A 3 9.35 10.19 -3.51
N ASN A 4 8.99 9.23 -2.64
CA ASN A 4 7.61 8.89 -2.35
C ASN A 4 7.00 9.73 -1.20
N ASP A 5 7.63 10.81 -0.79
CA ASP A 5 7.10 11.79 0.18
C ASP A 5 6.03 12.68 -0.49
N TYR A 6 4.92 12.05 -0.88
CA TYR A 6 3.88 12.67 -1.72
C TYR A 6 3.31 13.95 -1.12
N LEU A 7 3.21 14.03 0.19
CA LEU A 7 2.60 15.17 0.90
C LEU A 7 3.63 16.13 1.51
N GLY A 8 4.95 15.86 1.30
CA GLY A 8 6.02 16.69 1.85
C GLY A 8 6.15 16.61 3.37
N LEU A 9 5.65 15.55 3.99
CA LEU A 9 5.63 15.40 5.45
C LEU A 9 7.01 15.18 6.07
N ALA A 10 8.00 14.66 5.32
CA ALA A 10 9.35 14.46 5.83
C ALA A 10 9.99 15.74 6.37
N ASN A 11 9.67 16.90 5.78
CA ASN A 11 10.21 18.20 6.18
C ASN A 11 9.18 19.10 6.87
N HIS A 12 7.97 18.60 7.14
CA HIS A 12 6.93 19.39 7.79
C HIS A 12 7.33 19.77 9.22
N PRO A 13 7.27 21.06 9.62
CA PRO A 13 7.78 21.51 10.93
C PRO A 13 7.16 20.78 12.12
N GLU A 14 5.83 20.57 12.11
CA GLU A 14 5.14 19.85 13.19
C GLU A 14 5.53 18.36 13.24
N VAL A 15 5.78 17.73 12.10
CA VAL A 15 6.25 16.35 12.04
C VAL A 15 7.65 16.25 12.64
N ARG A 16 8.57 17.11 12.22
CA ARG A 16 9.95 17.14 12.77
C ARG A 16 9.96 17.40 14.26
N LYS A 17 9.08 18.29 14.73
CA LYS A 17 8.93 18.55 16.17
C LYS A 17 8.47 17.29 16.91
N ALA A 18 7.39 16.65 16.45
CA ALA A 18 6.87 15.44 17.09
C ALA A 18 7.89 14.29 17.09
N ASP A 19 8.59 14.06 15.98
CA ASP A 19 9.66 13.05 15.89
C ASP A 19 10.81 13.34 16.87
N THR A 20 11.23 14.60 16.98
CA THR A 20 12.31 15.03 17.89
C THR A 20 11.89 14.86 19.36
N GLU A 21 10.69 15.27 19.73
CA GLU A 21 10.15 15.12 21.08
C GLU A 21 10.01 13.64 21.46
N ALA A 22 9.51 12.80 20.54
CA ALA A 22 9.41 11.36 20.75
C ALA A 22 10.81 10.72 20.90
N ALA A 23 11.80 11.14 20.09
CA ALA A 23 13.16 10.67 20.20
C ALA A 23 13.78 11.03 21.56
N ALA A 24 13.59 12.27 22.02
CA ALA A 24 14.10 12.73 23.31
C ALA A 24 13.45 11.98 24.50
N GLN A 25 12.15 11.67 24.39
CA GLN A 25 11.41 11.01 25.46
C GLN A 25 11.66 9.50 25.54
N TYR A 26 11.71 8.81 24.39
CA TYR A 26 11.70 7.36 24.32
C TYR A 26 13.01 6.74 23.81
N GLY A 27 13.89 7.53 23.22
CA GLY A 27 15.06 7.01 22.53
C GLY A 27 14.69 6.29 21.21
N ALA A 28 15.71 5.79 20.50
CA ALA A 28 15.55 5.30 19.14
C ALA A 28 14.77 3.97 19.02
N ALA A 29 14.83 3.11 20.04
CA ALA A 29 14.41 1.71 19.91
C ALA A 29 13.33 1.24 20.90
N TYR A 30 12.91 2.08 21.84
CA TYR A 30 11.86 1.72 22.78
C TYR A 30 10.54 1.41 22.02
N PRO A 31 9.77 0.35 22.39
CA PRO A 31 9.80 -0.39 23.66
C PRO A 31 10.63 -1.69 23.66
N MET A 32 11.36 -2.06 22.62
CA MET A 32 12.28 -3.23 22.58
C MET A 32 11.66 -4.59 22.95
N GLY A 33 10.33 -4.69 22.98
CA GLY A 33 9.56 -5.92 23.18
C GLY A 33 8.79 -6.31 21.94
N ALA A 34 8.47 -7.60 21.77
CA ALA A 34 7.48 -8.01 20.79
C ALA A 34 6.07 -7.57 21.23
N ARG A 35 5.17 -7.32 20.27
CA ARG A 35 3.82 -6.81 20.54
C ARG A 35 3.03 -7.69 21.51
N MET A 36 3.16 -8.98 21.41
CA MET A 36 2.46 -9.95 22.28
C MET A 36 3.06 -10.06 23.69
N MET A 37 4.19 -9.46 23.97
CA MET A 37 4.86 -9.55 25.26
C MET A 37 4.90 -8.20 25.98
N SER A 38 5.90 -7.39 25.71
CA SER A 38 6.13 -6.11 26.40
C SER A 38 6.23 -4.90 25.46
N GLY A 39 6.05 -5.12 24.15
CA GLY A 39 6.21 -4.06 23.14
C GLY A 39 4.94 -3.29 22.83
N HIS A 40 3.77 -3.74 23.32
CA HIS A 40 2.51 -3.04 23.08
C HIS A 40 2.33 -1.87 24.05
N THR A 41 2.02 -0.70 23.52
CA THR A 41 1.77 0.51 24.31
C THR A 41 0.43 1.14 23.93
N LYS A 42 -0.09 2.02 24.79
CA LYS A 42 -1.30 2.80 24.52
C LYS A 42 -1.23 3.59 23.19
N TYR A 43 -0.04 4.00 22.77
CA TYR A 43 0.12 4.76 21.52
C TYR A 43 0.04 3.86 20.28
N HIS A 44 0.48 2.60 20.37
CA HIS A 44 0.24 1.62 19.31
C HIS A 44 -1.26 1.38 19.15
N GLU A 45 -1.98 1.16 20.25
CA GLU A 45 -3.42 0.96 20.25
C GLU A 45 -4.17 2.19 19.71
N GLN A 46 -3.77 3.39 20.15
CA GLN A 46 -4.33 4.64 19.64
C GLN A 46 -4.14 4.76 18.13
N LEU A 47 -2.93 4.54 17.63
CA LEU A 47 -2.64 4.64 16.19
C LEU A 47 -3.43 3.60 15.38
N GLU A 48 -3.55 2.36 15.88
CA GLU A 48 -4.36 1.32 15.25
C GLU A 48 -5.83 1.72 15.16
N ASN A 49 -6.40 2.22 16.25
CA ASN A 49 -7.79 2.67 16.26
C ASN A 49 -8.03 3.86 15.32
N GLU A 50 -7.12 4.85 15.32
CA GLU A 50 -7.23 6.01 14.45
C GLU A 50 -7.04 5.66 12.96
N LEU A 51 -6.14 4.72 12.63
CA LEU A 51 -5.95 4.22 11.27
C LEU A 51 -7.16 3.43 10.79
N ALA A 52 -7.69 2.52 11.62
CA ALA A 52 -8.90 1.77 11.29
C ALA A 52 -10.06 2.71 10.96
N ALA A 53 -10.31 3.69 11.82
CA ALA A 53 -11.36 4.70 11.61
C ALA A 53 -11.10 5.50 10.32
N PHE A 54 -9.85 5.90 10.05
CA PHE A 54 -9.49 6.69 8.88
C PHE A 54 -9.74 5.97 7.56
N VAL A 55 -9.44 4.64 7.51
CA VAL A 55 -9.69 3.82 6.31
C VAL A 55 -11.03 3.08 6.37
N MET A 56 -11.92 3.47 7.27
CA MET A 56 -13.30 2.94 7.38
C MET A 56 -13.32 1.41 7.56
N LYS A 57 -12.45 0.90 8.44
CA LYS A 57 -12.41 -0.51 8.85
C LYS A 57 -12.63 -0.64 10.35
N GLU A 58 -13.06 -1.83 10.79
CA GLU A 58 -13.39 -2.08 12.19
C GLU A 58 -12.15 -2.08 13.09
N SER A 59 -11.05 -2.64 12.59
CA SER A 59 -9.81 -2.79 13.36
C SER A 59 -8.58 -2.68 12.47
N ALA A 60 -7.42 -2.36 13.08
CA ALA A 60 -6.14 -2.34 12.40
C ALA A 60 -5.03 -2.94 13.28
N TYR A 61 -3.93 -3.31 12.65
CA TYR A 61 -2.73 -3.80 13.31
C TYR A 61 -1.48 -3.22 12.66
N LEU A 62 -0.58 -2.67 13.46
CA LEU A 62 0.67 -2.07 13.03
C LEU A 62 1.70 -3.13 12.64
N LEU A 63 2.46 -2.82 11.60
CA LEU A 63 3.53 -3.64 11.04
C LEU A 63 4.82 -2.82 10.99
N ASN A 64 5.96 -3.48 11.20
CA ASN A 64 7.26 -2.79 11.23
C ASN A 64 7.69 -2.29 9.85
N PHE A 65 7.42 -3.09 8.80
CA PHE A 65 7.79 -2.76 7.43
C PHE A 65 6.71 -3.26 6.46
N GLY A 66 6.45 -2.50 5.39
CA GLY A 66 5.45 -2.83 4.39
C GLY A 66 5.73 -4.14 3.68
N TYR A 67 6.94 -4.31 3.16
CA TYR A 67 7.33 -5.51 2.42
C TYR A 67 7.13 -6.79 3.24
N GLN A 68 7.73 -6.87 4.43
CA GLN A 68 7.61 -8.04 5.32
C GLN A 68 6.17 -8.24 5.80
N GLY A 69 5.44 -7.14 6.04
CA GLY A 69 4.05 -7.16 6.45
C GLY A 69 3.17 -7.83 5.41
N MET A 70 3.25 -7.40 4.16
CA MET A 70 2.46 -7.98 3.06
C MET A 70 2.78 -9.45 2.84
N VAL A 71 4.08 -9.81 2.77
CA VAL A 71 4.50 -11.23 2.66
C VAL A 71 3.90 -12.08 3.79
N SER A 72 3.96 -11.57 5.02
CA SER A 72 3.46 -12.29 6.21
C SER A 72 1.94 -12.36 6.27
N ILE A 73 1.23 -11.33 5.79
CA ILE A 73 -0.24 -11.32 5.69
C ILE A 73 -0.71 -12.41 4.72
N ILE A 74 -0.11 -12.47 3.53
CA ILE A 74 -0.46 -13.49 2.53
C ILE A 74 -0.21 -14.89 3.09
N ASP A 75 0.98 -15.12 3.67
CA ASP A 75 1.34 -16.42 4.28
C ASP A 75 0.38 -16.82 5.42
N ALA A 76 -0.05 -15.85 6.24
CA ALA A 76 -0.95 -16.13 7.36
C ALA A 76 -2.40 -16.40 6.94
N LEU A 77 -2.89 -15.77 5.86
CA LEU A 77 -4.31 -15.86 5.47
C LEU A 77 -4.65 -17.08 4.65
N VAL A 78 -3.68 -17.81 4.09
CA VAL A 78 -3.94 -18.92 3.17
C VAL A 78 -3.30 -20.22 3.63
N THR A 79 -3.99 -21.32 3.35
CA THR A 79 -3.53 -22.69 3.55
C THR A 79 -3.35 -23.38 2.19
N ARG A 80 -2.72 -24.54 2.15
CA ARG A 80 -2.53 -25.32 0.91
C ARG A 80 -3.81 -25.65 0.13
N ASN A 81 -4.96 -25.57 0.78
CA ASN A 81 -6.26 -25.85 0.17
C ASN A 81 -6.88 -24.63 -0.51
N ASP A 82 -6.39 -23.43 -0.16
CA ASP A 82 -6.89 -22.17 -0.69
C ASP A 82 -6.27 -21.87 -2.06
N VAL A 83 -6.89 -20.96 -2.79
CA VAL A 83 -6.42 -20.50 -4.11
C VAL A 83 -6.14 -19.03 -4.06
N ILE A 84 -4.99 -18.60 -4.59
CA ILE A 84 -4.66 -17.18 -4.76
C ILE A 84 -4.90 -16.77 -6.21
N VAL A 85 -5.55 -15.62 -6.41
CA VAL A 85 -5.69 -14.93 -7.70
C VAL A 85 -5.10 -13.53 -7.55
N TYR A 86 -4.14 -13.15 -8.41
CA TYR A 86 -3.42 -11.88 -8.26
C TYR A 86 -3.00 -11.26 -9.59
N ASP A 87 -2.78 -9.95 -9.60
CA ASP A 87 -2.34 -9.20 -10.77
C ASP A 87 -0.90 -9.57 -11.14
N VAL A 88 -0.63 -9.73 -12.44
CA VAL A 88 0.72 -10.05 -12.95
C VAL A 88 1.73 -8.96 -12.62
N ASP A 89 1.30 -7.71 -12.52
CA ASP A 89 2.12 -6.55 -12.20
C ASP A 89 2.12 -6.20 -10.70
N GLY A 90 1.64 -7.11 -9.84
CA GLY A 90 1.65 -6.90 -8.39
C GLY A 90 3.06 -6.66 -7.86
N HIS A 91 3.18 -5.79 -6.87
CA HIS A 91 4.45 -5.42 -6.24
C HIS A 91 5.23 -6.65 -5.75
N ALA A 92 6.56 -6.56 -5.71
CA ALA A 92 7.44 -7.67 -5.30
C ALA A 92 7.04 -8.33 -3.97
N CYS A 93 6.52 -7.57 -2.99
CA CYS A 93 6.04 -8.13 -1.73
C CYS A 93 4.81 -9.05 -1.90
N ILE A 94 3.93 -8.75 -2.86
CA ILE A 94 2.80 -9.63 -3.21
C ILE A 94 3.35 -10.89 -3.86
N ILE A 95 4.22 -10.75 -4.86
CA ILE A 95 4.82 -11.88 -5.58
C ILE A 95 5.56 -12.82 -4.63
N ASP A 96 6.34 -12.29 -3.69
CA ASP A 96 7.10 -13.11 -2.75
C ASP A 96 6.20 -13.75 -1.69
N GLY A 97 5.15 -13.05 -1.21
CA GLY A 97 4.11 -13.67 -0.37
C GLY A 97 3.38 -14.82 -1.07
N VAL A 98 3.00 -14.62 -2.33
CA VAL A 98 2.37 -15.64 -3.16
C VAL A 98 3.31 -16.84 -3.42
N ARG A 99 4.62 -16.63 -3.52
CA ARG A 99 5.60 -17.72 -3.67
C ARG A 99 5.67 -18.66 -2.47
N LEU A 100 5.37 -18.20 -1.27
CA LEU A 100 5.32 -19.05 -0.06
C LEU A 100 4.11 -19.98 -0.06
N HIS A 101 3.07 -19.64 -0.81
CA HIS A 101 1.85 -20.44 -0.86
C HIS A 101 2.07 -21.80 -1.55
N SER A 102 1.74 -22.88 -0.86
CA SER A 102 1.89 -24.25 -1.37
C SER A 102 0.69 -24.77 -2.17
N GLY A 103 -0.41 -24.04 -2.21
CA GLY A 103 -1.63 -24.34 -2.98
C GLY A 103 -1.61 -23.80 -4.41
N LYS A 104 -2.77 -23.73 -5.01
CA LYS A 104 -2.92 -23.21 -6.38
C LYS A 104 -2.94 -21.68 -6.41
N ARG A 105 -2.32 -21.12 -7.44
CA ARG A 105 -2.26 -19.68 -7.68
C ARG A 105 -2.42 -19.38 -9.16
N PHE A 106 -3.14 -18.30 -9.47
CA PHE A 106 -3.40 -17.84 -10.82
C PHE A 106 -3.06 -16.37 -10.93
N THR A 107 -2.32 -16.00 -11.96
CA THR A 107 -2.14 -14.60 -12.35
C THR A 107 -3.17 -14.19 -13.37
N TYR A 108 -3.70 -12.99 -13.27
CA TYR A 108 -4.47 -12.35 -14.33
C TYR A 108 -3.66 -11.24 -15.00
N LYS A 109 -4.00 -10.94 -16.25
CA LYS A 109 -3.38 -9.82 -16.98
C LYS A 109 -3.73 -8.51 -16.31
N HIS A 110 -2.77 -7.60 -16.22
CA HIS A 110 -2.91 -6.33 -15.54
C HIS A 110 -4.22 -5.61 -15.89
N ASN A 111 -5.04 -5.34 -14.88
CA ASN A 111 -6.33 -4.63 -14.98
C ASN A 111 -7.31 -5.19 -16.05
N ASP A 112 -7.16 -6.45 -16.45
CA ASP A 112 -7.99 -7.11 -17.46
C ASP A 112 -9.13 -7.89 -16.80
N ILE A 113 -10.36 -7.35 -16.92
CA ILE A 113 -11.57 -7.88 -16.28
C ILE A 113 -11.91 -9.30 -16.78
N GLU A 114 -11.74 -9.58 -18.07
CA GLU A 114 -12.02 -10.91 -18.63
C GLU A 114 -11.02 -11.93 -18.07
N SER A 115 -9.75 -11.53 -17.97
CA SER A 115 -8.70 -12.37 -17.37
C SER A 115 -8.97 -12.62 -15.87
N MET A 116 -9.41 -11.59 -15.12
CA MET A 116 -9.82 -11.74 -13.72
C MET A 116 -10.96 -12.75 -13.58
N GLU A 117 -12.03 -12.59 -14.34
CA GLU A 117 -13.20 -13.46 -14.28
C GLU A 117 -12.86 -14.91 -14.65
N LYS A 118 -12.08 -15.12 -15.72
CA LYS A 118 -11.61 -16.45 -16.14
C LYS A 118 -10.82 -17.15 -15.02
N ASN A 119 -9.97 -16.42 -14.33
CA ASN A 119 -9.17 -16.99 -13.24
C ASN A 119 -10.01 -17.22 -11.97
N LEU A 120 -10.99 -16.37 -11.67
CA LEU A 120 -11.95 -16.61 -10.59
C LEU A 120 -12.80 -17.87 -10.85
N GLN A 121 -13.26 -18.12 -12.08
CA GLN A 121 -13.96 -19.35 -12.45
C GLN A 121 -13.10 -20.60 -12.17
N ARG A 122 -11.84 -20.56 -12.57
CA ARG A 122 -10.89 -21.66 -12.33
C ARG A 122 -10.62 -21.85 -10.82
N ALA A 123 -10.43 -20.75 -10.10
CA ALA A 123 -10.19 -20.74 -8.67
C ALA A 123 -11.40 -21.31 -7.90
N THR A 124 -12.61 -20.90 -8.27
CA THR A 124 -13.86 -21.40 -7.66
C THR A 124 -13.98 -22.91 -7.80
N LYS A 125 -13.69 -23.47 -8.98
CA LYS A 125 -13.73 -24.93 -9.19
C LYS A 125 -12.76 -25.64 -8.23
N ILE A 126 -11.53 -25.19 -8.13
CA ILE A 126 -10.51 -25.81 -7.27
C ILE A 126 -10.86 -25.63 -5.78
N ALA A 127 -11.26 -24.42 -5.36
CA ALA A 127 -11.65 -24.15 -3.99
C ALA A 127 -12.82 -25.06 -3.54
N THR A 128 -13.79 -25.31 -4.43
CA THR A 128 -14.89 -26.25 -4.19
C THR A 128 -14.38 -27.68 -4.04
N GLU A 129 -13.43 -28.11 -4.87
CA GLU A 129 -12.85 -29.46 -4.83
C GLU A 129 -11.98 -29.69 -3.58
N THR A 130 -11.27 -28.66 -3.11
CA THR A 130 -10.35 -28.75 -1.97
C THR A 130 -10.99 -28.41 -0.63
N GLY A 131 -12.19 -27.83 -0.63
CA GLY A 131 -12.83 -27.24 0.55
C GLY A 131 -12.15 -25.97 1.05
N GLY A 132 -11.33 -25.32 0.24
CA GLY A 132 -10.62 -24.07 0.55
C GLY A 132 -11.40 -22.82 0.15
N GLY A 133 -10.78 -21.67 0.38
CA GLY A 133 -11.26 -20.35 -0.03
C GLY A 133 -10.45 -19.76 -1.21
N ILE A 134 -10.81 -18.55 -1.59
CA ILE A 134 -10.08 -17.79 -2.60
C ILE A 134 -9.62 -16.46 -1.99
N LEU A 135 -8.32 -16.17 -2.09
CA LEU A 135 -7.75 -14.86 -1.81
C LEU A 135 -7.45 -14.15 -3.13
N PHE A 136 -8.17 -13.06 -3.38
CA PHE A 136 -7.91 -12.18 -4.53
C PHE A 136 -7.05 -11.02 -4.07
N ILE A 137 -5.94 -10.77 -4.77
CA ILE A 137 -4.97 -9.73 -4.39
C ILE A 137 -4.78 -8.76 -5.55
N THR A 138 -4.87 -7.47 -5.24
CA THR A 138 -4.59 -6.37 -6.18
C THR A 138 -3.97 -5.19 -5.46
N GLU A 139 -3.56 -4.17 -6.23
CA GLU A 139 -3.15 -2.89 -5.67
C GLU A 139 -4.23 -1.83 -5.85
N GLY A 140 -4.33 -0.90 -4.92
CA GLY A 140 -5.15 0.30 -5.09
C GLY A 140 -4.57 1.22 -6.17
N VAL A 141 -3.25 1.38 -6.13
CA VAL A 141 -2.46 2.10 -7.14
C VAL A 141 -1.19 1.32 -7.46
N PHE A 142 -1.02 0.98 -8.72
CA PHE A 142 0.18 0.32 -9.24
C PHE A 142 1.32 1.33 -9.41
N GLY A 143 2.28 1.27 -8.48
CA GLY A 143 3.34 2.27 -8.34
C GLY A 143 4.26 2.43 -9.55
N MET A 144 4.32 1.44 -10.46
CA MET A 144 5.16 1.49 -11.64
C MET A 144 4.44 2.07 -12.86
N ARG A 145 3.11 1.94 -12.93
CA ARG A 145 2.28 2.40 -14.04
C ARG A 145 1.51 3.69 -13.75
N GLY A 146 1.37 4.04 -12.47
CA GLY A 146 0.53 5.16 -12.04
C GLY A 146 -0.97 4.94 -12.30
N GLN A 147 -1.39 3.70 -12.49
CA GLN A 147 -2.79 3.33 -12.73
C GLN A 147 -3.44 2.88 -11.43
N GLN A 148 -4.71 3.19 -11.26
CA GLN A 148 -5.52 2.60 -10.20
C GLN A 148 -5.92 1.17 -10.57
N GLY A 149 -5.98 0.29 -9.56
CA GLY A 149 -6.65 -1.00 -9.69
C GLY A 149 -8.14 -0.82 -9.93
N LYS A 150 -8.76 -1.74 -10.65
CA LYS A 150 -10.21 -1.74 -10.93
C LYS A 150 -11.01 -2.28 -9.74
N LEU A 151 -10.91 -1.59 -8.58
CA LEU A 151 -11.46 -2.07 -7.32
C LEU A 151 -12.98 -2.22 -7.36
N LYS A 152 -13.66 -1.25 -7.95
CA LYS A 152 -15.12 -1.27 -8.06
C LYS A 152 -15.62 -2.49 -8.84
N GLU A 153 -15.00 -2.78 -9.98
CA GLU A 153 -15.34 -3.93 -10.80
C GLU A 153 -15.03 -5.25 -10.08
N ILE A 154 -13.89 -5.30 -9.37
CA ILE A 154 -13.51 -6.48 -8.56
C ILE A 154 -14.53 -6.70 -7.43
N VAL A 155 -14.94 -5.65 -6.73
CA VAL A 155 -15.96 -5.75 -5.68
C VAL A 155 -17.31 -6.22 -6.26
N GLU A 156 -17.69 -5.73 -7.44
CA GLU A 156 -18.91 -6.21 -8.12
C GLU A 156 -18.84 -7.72 -8.45
N MET A 157 -17.66 -8.28 -8.73
CA MET A 157 -17.48 -9.72 -8.96
C MET A 157 -17.79 -10.56 -7.71
N LYS A 158 -17.78 -9.99 -6.50
CA LYS A 158 -18.16 -10.69 -5.24
C LYS A 158 -19.64 -11.10 -5.26
N LYS A 159 -20.49 -10.45 -6.05
CA LYS A 159 -21.88 -10.87 -6.25
C LYS A 159 -22.00 -12.23 -6.93
N LYS A 160 -20.97 -12.62 -7.69
CA LYS A 160 -20.95 -13.84 -8.49
C LYS A 160 -19.98 -14.91 -7.96
N TYR A 161 -18.88 -14.46 -7.35
CA TYR A 161 -17.82 -15.32 -6.86
C TYR A 161 -17.56 -15.09 -5.37
N ASN A 162 -17.40 -16.17 -4.62
CA ASN A 162 -17.04 -16.07 -3.20
C ASN A 162 -15.52 -16.02 -3.05
N PHE A 163 -14.99 -14.83 -2.75
CA PHE A 163 -13.56 -14.61 -2.46
C PHE A 163 -13.37 -13.50 -1.42
N ARG A 164 -12.21 -13.49 -0.79
CA ARG A 164 -11.74 -12.38 0.03
C ARG A 164 -10.80 -11.51 -0.77
N LEU A 165 -10.98 -10.19 -0.67
CA LEU A 165 -10.20 -9.18 -1.39
C LEU A 165 -9.17 -8.55 -0.46
N LEU A 166 -7.88 -8.74 -0.78
CA LEU A 166 -6.75 -8.04 -0.17
C LEU A 166 -6.28 -6.95 -1.15
N VAL A 167 -6.24 -5.71 -0.66
CA VAL A 167 -5.77 -4.55 -1.44
C VAL A 167 -4.52 -3.96 -0.81
N ASP A 168 -3.44 -3.89 -1.60
CA ASP A 168 -2.25 -3.08 -1.30
C ASP A 168 -2.49 -1.65 -1.78
N ASP A 169 -2.81 -0.76 -0.85
CA ASP A 169 -3.07 0.64 -1.17
C ASP A 169 -1.92 1.57 -0.71
N ALA A 170 -0.69 1.07 -0.81
CA ALA A 170 0.52 1.78 -0.40
C ALA A 170 0.71 3.13 -1.11
N HIS A 171 0.23 3.28 -2.33
CA HIS A 171 0.31 4.52 -3.11
C HIS A 171 -0.97 5.35 -3.10
N GLY A 172 -2.12 4.75 -2.76
CA GLY A 172 -3.41 5.45 -2.69
C GLY A 172 -3.67 6.09 -1.33
N PHE A 173 -3.22 5.46 -0.24
CA PHE A 173 -3.36 5.99 1.11
C PHE A 173 -2.75 7.40 1.25
N GLY A 174 -3.53 8.35 1.70
CA GLY A 174 -3.16 9.77 1.83
C GLY A 174 -3.19 10.57 0.52
N THR A 175 -3.38 9.92 -0.64
CA THR A 175 -3.31 10.59 -1.96
C THR A 175 -4.62 10.55 -2.75
N LEU A 176 -5.44 9.52 -2.55
CA LEU A 176 -6.72 9.29 -3.22
C LEU A 176 -7.88 9.31 -2.23
N GLY A 177 -9.08 9.50 -2.76
CA GLY A 177 -10.32 9.60 -2.00
C GLY A 177 -10.56 11.00 -1.44
N LYS A 178 -11.78 11.27 -1.05
CA LYS A 178 -12.19 12.58 -0.52
C LYS A 178 -11.41 12.95 0.74
N THR A 179 -11.25 12.00 1.65
CA THR A 179 -10.55 12.21 2.93
C THR A 179 -9.07 11.82 2.86
N GLY A 180 -8.64 11.11 1.82
CA GLY A 180 -7.33 10.49 1.71
C GLY A 180 -7.29 9.04 2.19
N ALA A 181 -8.44 8.41 2.37
CA ALA A 181 -8.50 7.01 2.82
C ALA A 181 -8.06 6.01 1.75
N GLY A 182 -7.82 6.47 0.51
CA GLY A 182 -7.20 5.68 -0.54
C GLY A 182 -8.11 5.34 -1.71
N ALA A 183 -7.66 4.35 -2.50
CA ALA A 183 -8.31 3.98 -3.76
C ALA A 183 -9.72 3.38 -3.58
N GLY A 184 -9.98 2.71 -2.46
CA GLY A 184 -11.31 2.18 -2.15
C GLY A 184 -12.33 3.29 -1.90
N GLU A 185 -11.95 4.37 -1.21
CA GLU A 185 -12.77 5.58 -1.05
C GLU A 185 -12.95 6.29 -2.39
N GLU A 186 -11.88 6.44 -3.17
CA GLU A 186 -11.91 7.09 -4.49
C GLU A 186 -12.91 6.43 -5.43
N GLN A 187 -13.03 5.10 -5.39
CA GLN A 187 -13.90 4.31 -6.26
C GLN A 187 -15.26 3.96 -5.61
N ASP A 188 -15.54 4.50 -4.41
CA ASP A 188 -16.78 4.24 -3.66
C ASP A 188 -17.06 2.74 -3.45
N CYS A 189 -16.02 2.01 -3.05
CA CYS A 189 -16.07 0.55 -2.84
C CYS A 189 -15.27 0.04 -1.64
N GLN A 190 -14.95 0.93 -0.69
CA GLN A 190 -14.13 0.60 0.49
C GLN A 190 -14.71 -0.56 1.32
N ASP A 191 -16.04 -0.64 1.45
CA ASP A 191 -16.71 -1.70 2.21
C ASP A 191 -16.52 -3.09 1.59
N GLY A 192 -16.29 -3.14 0.27
CA GLY A 192 -16.04 -4.40 -0.46
C GLY A 192 -14.63 -4.97 -0.30
N ILE A 193 -13.70 -4.22 0.27
CA ILE A 193 -12.33 -4.66 0.56
C ILE A 193 -12.31 -5.39 1.89
N ASP A 194 -11.96 -6.68 1.91
CA ASP A 194 -11.93 -7.46 3.16
C ASP A 194 -10.68 -7.17 3.99
N VAL A 195 -9.53 -7.02 3.32
CA VAL A 195 -8.25 -6.73 3.97
C VAL A 195 -7.59 -5.55 3.27
N TYR A 196 -7.49 -4.44 3.96
CA TYR A 196 -6.82 -3.24 3.49
C TYR A 196 -5.40 -3.18 4.05
N PHE A 197 -4.43 -2.93 3.20
CA PHE A 197 -3.04 -2.79 3.60
C PHE A 197 -2.47 -1.48 3.08
N SER A 198 -1.65 -0.81 3.90
CA SER A 198 -0.84 0.32 3.43
C SER A 198 0.46 0.47 4.22
N THR A 199 1.39 1.27 3.69
CA THR A 199 2.68 1.56 4.30
C THR A 199 2.81 3.03 4.70
N PHE A 200 3.62 3.30 5.72
CA PHE A 200 3.99 4.66 6.11
C PHE A 200 5.15 5.22 5.27
N ALA A 201 5.81 4.38 4.45
CA ALA A 201 7.02 4.74 3.72
C ALA A 201 6.78 5.67 2.50
N LYS A 202 5.54 6.12 2.28
CA LYS A 202 5.16 6.98 1.16
C LYS A 202 4.48 8.26 1.66
N SER A 203 3.17 8.41 1.51
CA SER A 203 2.45 9.63 1.93
C SER A 203 2.68 10.05 3.39
N MET A 204 2.91 9.08 4.27
CA MET A 204 3.21 9.34 5.69
C MET A 204 4.68 9.72 5.95
N ALA A 205 5.59 9.59 4.97
CA ALA A 205 7.02 9.89 5.13
C ALA A 205 7.62 9.32 6.43
N ASN A 206 7.31 8.05 6.76
CA ASN A 206 7.75 7.37 7.96
C ASN A 206 8.08 5.89 7.69
N ILE A 207 8.59 5.19 8.68
CA ILE A 207 8.83 3.74 8.63
C ILE A 207 7.67 3.04 9.35
N GLY A 208 7.20 1.95 8.73
CA GLY A 208 6.11 1.14 9.24
C GLY A 208 5.05 0.86 8.19
N ALA A 209 4.03 0.12 8.59
CA ALA A 209 2.87 -0.19 7.78
C ALA A 209 1.70 -0.58 8.70
N PHE A 210 0.54 -0.82 8.11
CA PHE A 210 -0.60 -1.37 8.83
C PHE A 210 -1.47 -2.22 7.91
N VAL A 211 -2.20 -3.13 8.53
CA VAL A 211 -3.30 -3.88 7.93
C VAL A 211 -4.59 -3.51 8.67
N ALA A 212 -5.69 -3.35 7.95
CA ALA A 212 -7.00 -3.04 8.52
C ALA A 212 -8.08 -3.94 7.89
N ALA A 213 -8.99 -4.44 8.71
CA ALA A 213 -10.03 -5.39 8.33
C ALA A 213 -11.10 -5.45 9.43
N ASP A 214 -12.03 -6.41 9.28
CA ASP A 214 -12.91 -6.80 10.35
C ASP A 214 -12.10 -7.29 11.57
N LYS A 215 -12.64 -7.10 12.75
CA LYS A 215 -11.97 -7.41 14.02
C LYS A 215 -11.46 -8.85 14.09
N ASP A 216 -12.26 -9.81 13.67
CA ASP A 216 -11.90 -11.23 13.71
C ASP A 216 -10.67 -11.56 12.85
N ILE A 217 -10.56 -10.91 11.68
CA ILE A 217 -9.39 -11.04 10.80
C ILE A 217 -8.16 -10.44 11.48
N ILE A 218 -8.29 -9.25 12.06
CA ILE A 218 -7.17 -8.59 12.75
C ILE A 218 -6.75 -9.38 13.99
N ASP A 219 -7.68 -9.89 14.75
CA ASP A 219 -7.37 -10.72 15.93
C ASP A 219 -6.66 -12.03 15.52
N TYR A 220 -7.08 -12.67 14.42
CA TYR A 220 -6.35 -13.79 13.84
C TYR A 220 -4.93 -13.41 13.42
N LEU A 221 -4.76 -12.32 12.71
CA LEU A 221 -3.45 -11.84 12.21
C LEU A 221 -2.49 -11.52 13.35
N LYS A 222 -2.95 -10.94 14.47
CA LYS A 222 -2.11 -10.66 15.67
C LYS A 222 -1.36 -11.90 16.15
N TYR A 223 -1.94 -13.09 16.03
CA TYR A 223 -1.38 -14.35 16.49
C TYR A 223 -0.70 -15.18 15.40
N ASN A 224 -0.78 -14.77 14.13
CA ASN A 224 -0.27 -15.54 12.99
C ASN A 224 0.76 -14.79 12.13
N LEU A 225 0.91 -13.47 12.29
CA LEU A 225 1.92 -12.70 11.55
C LEU A 225 3.31 -12.95 12.10
N ARG A 226 4.06 -13.84 11.47
CA ARG A 226 5.42 -14.21 11.87
C ARG A 226 6.36 -13.01 11.89
N SER A 227 6.19 -12.05 10.96
CA SER A 227 6.97 -10.81 10.90
C SER A 227 6.75 -9.89 12.11
N GLN A 228 5.70 -10.10 12.90
CA GLN A 228 5.41 -9.34 14.13
C GLN A 228 5.66 -10.16 15.38
N MET A 229 5.37 -11.47 15.34
CA MET A 229 5.61 -12.36 16.49
C MET A 229 7.09 -12.46 16.85
N PHE A 230 7.96 -12.52 15.84
CA PHE A 230 9.41 -12.71 16.00
C PHE A 230 10.21 -11.42 15.80
N ALA A 231 9.56 -10.26 15.90
CA ALA A 231 10.20 -8.94 15.82
C ALA A 231 9.87 -8.08 17.04
N LYS A 232 10.66 -7.03 17.23
CA LYS A 232 10.33 -5.97 18.18
C LYS A 232 9.18 -5.13 17.63
N ALA A 233 8.37 -4.55 18.52
CA ALA A 233 7.30 -3.64 18.12
C ALA A 233 7.86 -2.42 17.38
N LEU A 234 7.03 -1.79 16.57
CA LEU A 234 7.37 -0.52 15.93
C LEU A 234 7.83 0.50 16.99
N PRO A 235 9.01 1.12 16.84
CA PRO A 235 9.52 2.07 17.85
C PRO A 235 8.60 3.27 18.06
N MET A 236 8.68 3.85 19.28
CA MET A 236 7.79 4.95 19.66
C MET A 236 7.95 6.20 18.80
N ILE A 237 9.15 6.47 18.28
CA ILE A 237 9.35 7.59 17.34
C ILE A 237 8.43 7.44 16.14
N GLN A 238 8.42 6.25 15.52
CA GLN A 238 7.59 5.96 14.38
C GLN A 238 6.10 5.95 14.75
N THR A 239 5.76 5.39 15.92
CA THR A 239 4.37 5.30 16.37
C THR A 239 3.78 6.69 16.67
N VAL A 240 4.45 7.49 17.50
CA VAL A 240 4.01 8.86 17.85
C VAL A 240 4.11 9.79 16.64
N GLY A 241 5.20 9.67 15.87
CA GLY A 241 5.36 10.41 14.63
C GLY A 241 4.25 10.10 13.61
N SER A 242 3.77 8.85 13.52
CA SER A 242 2.64 8.49 12.66
C SER A 242 1.31 9.06 13.15
N LEU A 243 1.08 9.11 14.46
CA LEU A 243 -0.10 9.80 15.02
C LEU A 243 -0.16 11.27 14.60
N LYS A 244 0.98 11.99 14.67
CA LYS A 244 1.04 13.38 14.21
C LYS A 244 0.76 13.51 12.71
N ARG A 245 1.33 12.62 11.89
CA ARG A 245 1.13 12.61 10.44
C ARG A 245 -0.33 12.31 10.06
N LEU A 246 -0.93 11.32 10.72
CA LEU A 246 -2.34 11.00 10.52
C LEU A 246 -3.27 12.14 10.95
N GLN A 247 -2.95 12.82 12.06
CA GLN A 247 -3.64 14.03 12.48
C GLN A 247 -3.57 15.11 11.38
N LEU A 248 -2.38 15.38 10.84
CA LEU A 248 -2.20 16.38 9.77
C LEU A 248 -2.97 16.01 8.50
N LEU A 249 -2.98 14.73 8.12
CA LEU A 249 -3.77 14.25 6.99
C LEU A 249 -5.26 14.53 7.16
N ARG A 250 -5.78 14.23 8.35
CA ARG A 250 -7.19 14.41 8.69
C ARG A 250 -7.60 15.87 8.78
N ASP A 251 -6.75 16.68 9.43
CA ASP A 251 -7.09 18.05 9.81
C ASP A 251 -6.69 19.07 8.73
N ASN A 252 -5.86 18.68 7.75
CA ASN A 252 -5.36 19.57 6.70
C ASN A 252 -5.54 18.98 5.27
N PRO A 253 -6.74 19.05 4.71
CA PRO A 253 -6.99 18.58 3.34
C PRO A 253 -6.15 19.32 2.28
N GLY A 254 -5.67 20.52 2.58
CA GLY A 254 -4.80 21.28 1.69
C GLY A 254 -3.48 20.60 1.33
N LEU A 255 -3.01 19.63 2.13
CA LEU A 255 -1.85 18.80 1.78
C LEU A 255 -2.12 17.98 0.51
N LYS A 256 -3.28 17.31 0.46
CA LYS A 256 -3.69 16.52 -0.70
C LYS A 256 -4.03 17.42 -1.89
N ASP A 257 -4.71 18.53 -1.66
CA ASP A 257 -5.05 19.49 -2.73
C ASP A 257 -3.78 20.01 -3.40
N LYS A 258 -2.76 20.35 -2.61
CA LYS A 258 -1.45 20.80 -3.14
C LYS A 258 -0.74 19.71 -3.93
N LEU A 259 -0.81 18.45 -3.47
CA LEU A 259 -0.28 17.31 -4.25
C LEU A 259 -0.94 17.27 -5.63
N TRP A 260 -2.28 17.30 -5.69
CA TRP A 260 -3.00 17.19 -6.95
C TRP A 260 -2.81 18.40 -7.86
N GLU A 261 -2.65 19.59 -7.32
CA GLU A 261 -2.26 20.78 -8.07
C GLU A 261 -0.91 20.56 -8.80
N ASN A 262 0.09 20.03 -8.08
CA ASN A 262 1.41 19.70 -8.64
C ASN A 262 1.35 18.57 -9.67
N VAL A 263 0.56 17.50 -9.38
CA VAL A 263 0.34 16.37 -10.29
C VAL A 263 -0.27 16.84 -11.60
N ASN A 264 -1.33 17.64 -11.53
CA ASN A 264 -2.01 18.17 -12.70
C ASN A 264 -1.08 19.07 -13.53
N ALA A 265 -0.31 19.94 -12.88
CA ALA A 265 0.66 20.79 -13.56
C ALA A 265 1.72 19.96 -14.30
N LEU A 266 2.29 18.94 -13.62
CA LEU A 266 3.31 18.06 -14.21
C LEU A 266 2.74 17.24 -15.37
N GLN A 267 1.64 16.51 -15.14
CA GLN A 267 1.08 15.61 -16.14
C GLN A 267 0.57 16.35 -17.37
N ASN A 268 -0.12 17.46 -17.18
CA ASN A 268 -0.58 18.31 -18.30
C ASN A 268 0.61 18.92 -19.07
N GLY A 269 1.64 19.37 -18.35
CA GLY A 269 2.86 19.88 -18.96
C GLY A 269 3.60 18.82 -19.79
N LEU A 270 3.73 17.60 -19.29
CA LEU A 270 4.34 16.50 -20.02
C LEU A 270 3.53 16.09 -21.25
N ARG A 271 2.20 15.90 -21.11
CA ARG A 271 1.31 15.57 -22.24
C ARG A 271 1.33 16.65 -23.32
N SER A 272 1.31 17.94 -22.96
CA SER A 272 1.34 19.05 -23.93
C SER A 272 2.65 19.12 -24.73
N LYS A 273 3.72 18.52 -24.21
CA LYS A 273 5.03 18.40 -24.88
C LYS A 273 5.23 17.07 -25.62
N GLY A 274 4.19 16.22 -25.66
CA GLY A 274 4.23 14.95 -26.38
C GLY A 274 4.91 13.79 -25.65
N PHE A 275 5.19 13.91 -24.34
CA PHE A 275 5.70 12.79 -23.56
C PHE A 275 4.64 11.73 -23.35
N ASN A 276 5.03 10.48 -23.55
CA ASN A 276 4.19 9.33 -23.22
C ASN A 276 4.26 9.06 -21.72
N ILE A 277 3.19 9.36 -21.00
CA ILE A 277 3.06 9.07 -19.57
C ILE A 277 2.02 7.96 -19.29
N GLY A 278 1.54 7.29 -20.34
CA GLY A 278 0.50 6.26 -20.25
C GLY A 278 -0.84 6.82 -19.73
N ASP A 279 -1.66 5.90 -19.23
CA ASP A 279 -3.00 6.19 -18.71
C ASP A 279 -2.97 6.48 -17.20
N THR A 280 -1.93 7.18 -16.72
CA THR A 280 -1.85 7.51 -15.29
C THR A 280 -2.98 8.44 -14.86
N ASN A 281 -3.63 8.07 -13.76
CA ASN A 281 -4.70 8.80 -13.10
C ASN A 281 -4.46 8.93 -11.58
N THR A 282 -3.19 8.87 -11.17
CA THR A 282 -2.74 8.96 -9.78
C THR A 282 -1.61 9.97 -9.62
N CYS A 283 -1.09 10.12 -8.42
CA CYS A 283 0.08 10.99 -8.17
C CYS A 283 1.40 10.42 -8.72
N VAL A 284 1.43 9.16 -9.11
CA VAL A 284 2.58 8.53 -9.77
C VAL A 284 2.55 8.85 -11.27
N THR A 285 3.64 9.42 -11.78
CA THR A 285 3.72 9.84 -13.18
C THR A 285 4.88 9.13 -13.86
N PRO A 286 4.66 7.99 -14.52
CA PRO A 286 5.69 7.34 -15.32
C PRO A 286 5.93 8.14 -16.60
N VAL A 287 7.16 8.11 -17.12
CA VAL A 287 7.49 8.56 -18.47
C VAL A 287 8.06 7.38 -19.22
N TYR A 288 7.34 6.90 -20.22
CA TYR A 288 7.77 5.78 -21.04
C TYR A 288 8.77 6.27 -22.09
N LEU A 289 9.95 5.67 -22.09
CA LEU A 289 11.01 6.00 -23.01
C LEU A 289 11.15 4.88 -24.05
N GLU A 290 11.31 5.29 -25.29
CA GLU A 290 11.80 4.44 -26.36
C GLU A 290 13.33 4.43 -26.33
N GLY A 291 13.96 3.28 -26.50
CA GLY A 291 15.41 3.15 -26.50
C GLY A 291 15.96 2.11 -25.53
N SER A 292 17.26 2.14 -25.35
CA SER A 292 17.96 1.18 -24.48
C SER A 292 18.12 1.70 -23.04
N VAL A 293 18.34 0.77 -22.11
CA VAL A 293 18.63 1.13 -20.70
C VAL A 293 19.87 2.04 -20.58
N PRO A 294 20.99 1.82 -21.31
CA PRO A 294 22.11 2.75 -21.27
C PRO A 294 21.75 4.18 -21.69
N GLU A 295 20.94 4.37 -22.73
CA GLU A 295 20.48 5.70 -23.18
C GLU A 295 19.63 6.38 -22.10
N ALA A 296 18.72 5.65 -21.47
CA ALA A 296 17.94 6.15 -20.34
C ALA A 296 18.82 6.56 -19.14
N MET A 297 19.87 5.79 -18.85
CA MET A 297 20.83 6.12 -17.79
C MET A 297 21.61 7.41 -18.11
N VAL A 298 22.06 7.59 -19.35
CA VAL A 298 22.73 8.83 -19.79
C VAL A 298 21.81 10.02 -19.63
N MET A 299 20.56 9.90 -20.10
CA MET A 299 19.56 10.98 -19.99
C MET A 299 19.27 11.35 -18.52
N VAL A 300 19.05 10.36 -17.63
CA VAL A 300 18.78 10.64 -16.22
C VAL A 300 19.99 11.27 -15.53
N ASN A 301 21.21 10.86 -15.89
CA ASN A 301 22.42 11.51 -15.40
C ASN A 301 22.56 12.96 -15.88
N ASP A 302 22.28 13.22 -17.15
CA ASP A 302 22.28 14.58 -17.73
C ASP A 302 21.25 15.48 -17.03
N LEU A 303 20.03 14.99 -16.85
CA LEU A 303 18.97 15.71 -16.13
C LEU A 303 19.40 16.07 -14.69
N ARG A 304 20.10 15.16 -14.00
CA ARG A 304 20.59 15.42 -12.66
C ARG A 304 21.71 16.44 -12.62
N GLU A 305 22.76 16.23 -13.42
CA GLU A 305 23.99 17.04 -13.35
C GLU A 305 23.82 18.45 -13.94
N ASN A 306 23.06 18.56 -15.04
CA ASN A 306 22.94 19.81 -15.79
C ASN A 306 21.66 20.59 -15.52
N TYR A 307 20.59 19.92 -15.05
CA TYR A 307 19.28 20.55 -14.84
C TYR A 307 18.77 20.45 -13.39
N GLY A 308 19.48 19.74 -12.50
CA GLY A 308 19.06 19.55 -11.11
C GLY A 308 17.76 18.75 -10.96
N ILE A 309 17.41 17.91 -11.96
CA ILE A 309 16.21 17.08 -11.96
C ILE A 309 16.58 15.66 -11.58
N PHE A 310 16.11 15.21 -10.40
CA PHE A 310 16.35 13.87 -9.92
C PHE A 310 15.17 12.94 -10.26
N LEU A 311 15.43 11.89 -11.05
CA LEU A 311 14.45 10.86 -11.48
C LEU A 311 14.96 9.48 -11.15
N SER A 312 14.05 8.52 -11.02
CA SER A 312 14.36 7.08 -10.89
C SER A 312 14.11 6.37 -12.22
N ILE A 313 15.06 5.51 -12.62
CA ILE A 313 14.87 4.57 -13.74
C ILE A 313 14.20 3.33 -13.20
N VAL A 314 13.22 2.86 -13.93
CA VAL A 314 12.55 1.59 -13.69
C VAL A 314 12.64 0.74 -14.94
N ILE A 315 13.03 -0.51 -14.79
CA ILE A 315 13.18 -1.47 -15.87
C ILE A 315 12.13 -2.56 -15.65
N TYR A 316 11.31 -2.78 -16.66
CA TYR A 316 10.30 -3.84 -16.71
C TYR A 316 10.74 -4.98 -17.60
#